data_479f5faeff8053ca3fbfd9dca08c124b
#
_entry.id   479f5faeff8053ca3fbfd9dca08c124b
#
_cell.length_a   1.000
_cell.length_b   1.000
_cell.length_c   1.000
_cell.angle_alpha   90.00
_cell.angle_beta   90.00
_cell.angle_gamma   90.00
#
_symmetry.space_group_name_H-M   'P 1'
#
loop_
_entity.id
_entity.type
_entity.pdbx_description
1 polymer ?
#
loop_
_entity_poly.entity_id
_entity_poly.type
_entity_poly.pdbx_seq_one_letter_code
_entity_poly.pdbx_strand_id
1 'polypeptide(L)'
;MNLKLLLPLFFLMSVCSAVHPNQIECFGVIGDSISAGFSMVSGSPRADFIEYRDQAFAIGRKPDYRTLPNIFHDFYPQLNLSASCASNYETLVAYNHRSNQDCNVAISGALSDRLVDMWSDLLFQWNNRNCSLKWKVLTVMIGANDICEYCLNGYNQTITHYMNNVRKLHDQIYRDTQNVFINYVSLFDVSVVMDWQNPKCDIVHLLINECPCILGRNRQKDAREKVGALYKDMNAALYPYIKSLDGERDDIIVRVQPILENFQVYNQSYLSTLDCFHPSTFANTVMGTILWNNMFLPEAQKLKNMENLLPLYVPTATDILQ
;
A
#
# COMPACT_ATOMS: atom_id res chain seq x y z
N MET A 1 -25.35 -59.93 15.59
CA MET A 1 -26.05 -58.65 15.53
C MET A 1 -24.94 -57.56 15.47
N ASN A 2 -24.59 -57.14 14.25
CA ASN A 2 -23.49 -56.18 14.04
C ASN A 2 -24.06 -54.75 13.97
N LEU A 3 -23.82 -53.98 15.03
CA LEU A 3 -24.18 -52.58 15.12
C LEU A 3 -23.12 -51.76 14.38
N LYS A 4 -23.42 -51.30 13.15
CA LYS A 4 -22.57 -50.34 12.44
C LYS A 4 -22.80 -48.96 13.05
N LEU A 5 -21.81 -48.45 13.79
CA LEU A 5 -21.75 -47.07 14.20
C LEU A 5 -21.56 -46.20 12.93
N LEU A 6 -22.56 -45.46 12.53
CA LEU A 6 -22.48 -44.37 11.60
C LEU A 6 -21.90 -43.14 12.35
N LEU A 7 -20.62 -42.84 12.15
CA LEU A 7 -20.06 -41.55 12.54
C LEU A 7 -20.61 -40.47 11.59
N PRO A 8 -21.19 -39.38 12.11
CA PRO A 8 -21.57 -38.27 11.27
C PRO A 8 -20.30 -37.58 10.78
N LEU A 9 -20.13 -37.53 9.45
CA LEU A 9 -19.17 -36.63 8.82
C LEU A 9 -19.63 -35.19 9.08
N PHE A 10 -19.03 -34.52 10.05
CA PHE A 10 -19.09 -33.06 10.14
C PHE A 10 -18.30 -32.51 8.98
N PHE A 11 -18.97 -32.09 7.93
CA PHE A 11 -18.43 -31.12 6.96
C PHE A 11 -18.17 -29.84 7.74
N LEU A 12 -16.93 -29.58 8.11
CA LEU A 12 -16.46 -28.24 8.44
C LEU A 12 -16.64 -27.42 7.17
N MET A 13 -17.78 -26.74 7.04
CA MET A 13 -17.89 -25.62 6.12
C MET A 13 -16.87 -24.59 6.61
N SER A 14 -15.76 -24.46 5.88
CA SER A 14 -14.87 -23.30 6.02
C SER A 14 -15.75 -22.09 5.79
N VAL A 15 -16.09 -21.38 6.85
CA VAL A 15 -16.76 -20.07 6.76
C VAL A 15 -15.70 -19.17 6.14
N CYS A 16 -15.85 -18.89 4.85
CA CYS A 16 -15.01 -17.92 4.19
C CYS A 16 -15.23 -16.58 4.91
N SER A 17 -14.21 -16.06 5.55
CA SER A 17 -14.24 -14.76 6.22
C SER A 17 -14.68 -13.71 5.19
N ALA A 18 -15.78 -13.03 5.46
CA ALA A 18 -16.38 -12.06 4.57
C ALA A 18 -16.66 -10.77 5.33
N VAL A 19 -16.16 -9.64 4.82
CA VAL A 19 -16.51 -8.33 5.33
C VAL A 19 -17.23 -7.54 4.25
N HIS A 20 -18.38 -6.99 4.61
CA HIS A 20 -19.10 -6.07 3.72
C HIS A 20 -18.48 -4.68 3.79
N PRO A 21 -18.37 -3.97 2.67
CA PRO A 21 -17.74 -2.66 2.64
C PRO A 21 -18.42 -1.63 3.56
N ASN A 22 -19.73 -1.75 3.79
CA ASN A 22 -20.47 -0.89 4.72
C ASN A 22 -20.14 -1.08 6.21
N GLN A 23 -19.38 -2.11 6.55
CA GLN A 23 -18.89 -2.35 7.91
C GLN A 23 -17.57 -1.64 8.20
N ILE A 24 -16.89 -1.14 7.17
CA ILE A 24 -15.62 -0.43 7.33
C ILE A 24 -15.87 0.93 7.97
N GLU A 25 -15.17 1.18 9.06
CA GLU A 25 -15.29 2.43 9.82
C GLU A 25 -13.96 3.15 10.01
N CYS A 26 -12.82 2.46 9.83
CA CYS A 26 -11.50 3.03 10.03
C CYS A 26 -10.53 2.63 8.92
N PHE A 27 -9.47 3.43 8.79
CA PHE A 27 -8.39 3.20 7.82
C PHE A 27 -7.03 3.28 8.50
N GLY A 28 -6.02 2.72 7.86
CA GLY A 28 -4.63 2.84 8.23
C GLY A 28 -3.71 2.56 7.05
N VAL A 29 -2.55 3.18 7.05
CA VAL A 29 -1.53 2.96 6.01
C VAL A 29 -0.15 2.83 6.63
N ILE A 30 0.54 1.77 6.24
CA ILE A 30 1.96 1.52 6.48
C ILE A 30 2.66 1.52 5.12
N GLY A 31 3.76 2.24 5.00
CA GLY A 31 4.46 2.30 3.72
C GLY A 31 5.62 3.30 3.70
N ASP A 32 6.02 3.63 2.50
CA ASP A 32 7.09 4.56 2.21
C ASP A 32 6.57 5.93 1.69
N SER A 33 7.41 6.65 0.96
CA SER A 33 7.10 7.97 0.38
C SER A 33 5.89 7.96 -0.56
N ILE A 34 5.63 6.87 -1.27
CA ILE A 34 4.46 6.75 -2.17
C ILE A 34 3.18 6.79 -1.33
N SER A 35 3.15 6.04 -0.24
CA SER A 35 2.03 6.02 0.70
C SER A 35 1.88 7.31 1.50
N ALA A 36 2.99 8.01 1.76
CA ALA A 36 2.98 9.32 2.39
C ALA A 36 2.49 10.45 1.45
N GLY A 37 2.43 10.21 0.13
CA GLY A 37 2.08 11.22 -0.86
C GLY A 37 3.20 12.23 -1.08
N PHE A 38 4.49 11.79 -0.99
CA PHE A 38 5.63 12.69 -1.15
C PHE A 38 5.66 13.31 -2.54
N SER A 39 5.85 14.63 -2.56
CA SER A 39 6.08 15.43 -3.78
C SER A 39 5.01 15.28 -4.90
N MET A 40 3.82 14.79 -4.58
CA MET A 40 2.79 14.49 -5.58
C MET A 40 2.16 15.74 -6.24
N VAL A 41 2.20 16.90 -5.56
CA VAL A 41 1.67 18.17 -6.08
C VAL A 41 2.80 18.98 -6.70
N SER A 42 2.66 19.32 -7.98
CA SER A 42 3.66 20.09 -8.72
C SER A 42 3.38 21.59 -8.71
N GLY A 43 4.42 22.41 -8.88
CA GLY A 43 4.29 23.82 -9.27
C GLY A 43 4.67 24.88 -8.24
N SER A 44 5.18 24.51 -7.06
CA SER A 44 5.77 25.46 -6.10
C SER A 44 7.05 24.90 -5.50
N PRO A 45 8.13 25.67 -5.39
CA PRO A 45 9.37 25.23 -4.74
C PRO A 45 9.20 24.80 -3.27
N ARG A 46 8.14 25.28 -2.61
CA ARG A 46 7.78 24.87 -1.24
C ARG A 46 6.97 23.59 -1.20
N ALA A 47 6.23 23.26 -2.28
CA ALA A 47 5.43 22.07 -2.40
C ALA A 47 6.26 20.80 -2.68
N ASP A 48 7.49 20.98 -3.12
CA ASP A 48 8.32 19.92 -3.68
C ASP A 48 8.79 18.88 -2.62
N PHE A 49 8.98 19.28 -1.35
CA PHE A 49 9.42 18.38 -0.26
C PHE A 49 8.32 18.13 0.79
N ILE A 50 7.07 18.22 0.36
CA ILE A 50 5.90 17.99 1.20
C ILE A 50 5.35 16.59 0.97
N GLU A 51 4.91 15.95 2.05
CA GLU A 51 4.08 14.76 2.04
C GLU A 51 2.62 15.20 2.11
N TYR A 52 1.87 14.95 1.05
CA TYR A 52 0.46 15.29 0.90
C TYR A 52 -0.41 14.13 1.38
N ARG A 53 -0.33 13.83 2.66
CA ARG A 53 -0.99 12.68 3.28
C ARG A 53 -2.50 12.75 3.15
N ASP A 54 -3.07 13.94 3.09
CA ASP A 54 -4.49 14.21 2.88
C ASP A 54 -4.99 13.88 1.46
N GLN A 55 -4.08 13.68 0.51
CA GLN A 55 -4.35 13.34 -0.89
C GLN A 55 -3.81 11.96 -1.28
N ALA A 56 -3.11 11.28 -0.39
CA ALA A 56 -2.53 9.96 -0.65
C ALA A 56 -3.62 8.93 -0.92
N PHE A 57 -3.45 8.13 -1.97
CA PHE A 57 -4.47 7.26 -2.57
C PHE A 57 -5.20 6.35 -1.58
N ALA A 58 -4.49 5.80 -0.59
CA ALA A 58 -5.01 4.77 0.29
C ALA A 58 -5.65 5.32 1.58
N ILE A 59 -5.47 6.62 1.91
CA ILE A 59 -5.86 7.12 3.23
C ILE A 59 -6.24 8.60 3.28
N GLY A 60 -5.97 9.38 2.23
CA GLY A 60 -6.30 10.79 2.22
C GLY A 60 -7.81 11.04 2.32
N ARG A 61 -8.21 12.18 2.91
CA ARG A 61 -9.62 12.60 2.96
C ARG A 61 -9.85 14.05 2.51
N LYS A 62 -8.91 14.63 1.78
CA LYS A 62 -9.10 15.95 1.18
C LYS A 62 -10.25 15.85 0.18
N PRO A 63 -11.25 16.74 0.25
CA PRO A 63 -12.36 16.75 -0.71
C PRO A 63 -11.87 16.82 -2.15
N ASP A 64 -12.65 16.27 -3.07
CA ASP A 64 -12.41 16.24 -4.52
C ASP A 64 -11.28 15.29 -5.00
N TYR A 65 -10.61 14.59 -4.07
CA TYR A 65 -9.60 13.57 -4.44
C TYR A 65 -10.19 12.17 -4.33
N ARG A 66 -9.89 11.32 -5.33
CA ARG A 66 -10.29 9.90 -5.32
C ARG A 66 -9.32 9.07 -4.50
N THR A 67 -9.40 9.22 -3.21
CA THR A 67 -8.70 8.39 -2.23
C THR A 67 -9.62 7.29 -1.71
N LEU A 68 -9.07 6.23 -1.18
CA LEU A 68 -9.89 5.12 -0.70
C LEU A 68 -10.95 5.53 0.33
N PRO A 69 -10.65 6.33 1.39
CA PRO A 69 -11.68 6.79 2.32
C PRO A 69 -12.77 7.64 1.69
N ASN A 70 -12.42 8.54 0.76
CA ASN A 70 -13.41 9.36 0.07
C ASN A 70 -14.35 8.51 -0.79
N ILE A 71 -13.80 7.54 -1.54
CA ILE A 71 -14.63 6.61 -2.33
C ILE A 71 -15.55 5.79 -1.42
N PHE A 72 -15.05 5.29 -0.28
CA PHE A 72 -15.92 4.64 0.70
C PHE A 72 -17.04 5.54 1.19
N HIS A 73 -16.75 6.80 1.48
CA HIS A 73 -17.76 7.77 1.93
C HIS A 73 -18.79 8.09 0.84
N ASP A 74 -18.38 8.16 -0.42
CA ASP A 74 -19.30 8.41 -1.54
C ASP A 74 -20.35 7.30 -1.68
N PHE A 75 -19.97 6.04 -1.47
CA PHE A 75 -20.89 4.91 -1.52
C PHE A 75 -21.56 4.59 -0.18
N TYR A 76 -20.93 4.96 0.93
CA TYR A 76 -21.39 4.71 2.31
C TYR A 76 -21.37 6.00 3.14
N PRO A 77 -22.32 6.94 2.93
CA PRO A 77 -22.30 8.28 3.55
C PRO A 77 -22.38 8.27 5.09
N GLN A 78 -22.79 7.14 5.69
CA GLN A 78 -22.75 6.96 7.15
C GLN A 78 -21.34 6.87 7.73
N LEU A 79 -20.31 6.61 6.89
CA LEU A 79 -18.92 6.61 7.30
C LEU A 79 -18.47 8.00 7.72
N ASN A 80 -18.13 8.15 8.98
CA ASN A 80 -17.60 9.43 9.50
C ASN A 80 -16.09 9.54 9.20
N LEU A 81 -15.74 10.24 8.12
CA LEU A 81 -14.33 10.43 7.72
C LEU A 81 -13.48 11.09 8.81
N SER A 82 -14.05 11.96 9.64
CA SER A 82 -13.30 12.59 10.74
C SER A 82 -12.97 11.63 11.88
N ALA A 83 -13.80 10.61 12.10
CA ALA A 83 -13.59 9.57 13.10
C ALA A 83 -12.91 8.33 12.54
N SER A 84 -12.76 8.21 11.21
CA SER A 84 -12.23 7.02 10.53
C SER A 84 -10.71 6.90 10.54
N CYS A 85 -10.02 7.86 11.16
CA CYS A 85 -8.56 7.95 11.15
C CYS A 85 -7.94 8.27 9.78
N ALA A 86 -8.74 8.62 8.78
CA ALA A 86 -8.25 9.05 7.47
C ALA A 86 -7.46 10.36 7.55
N SER A 87 -6.43 10.51 6.74
CA SER A 87 -5.46 11.60 6.80
C SER A 87 -6.02 12.91 6.24
N ASN A 88 -5.78 14.02 6.92
CA ASN A 88 -6.23 15.35 6.54
C ASN A 88 -5.16 16.44 6.61
N TYR A 89 -3.90 16.10 6.59
CA TYR A 89 -2.81 17.06 6.74
C TYR A 89 -1.70 16.85 5.70
N GLU A 90 -0.93 17.91 5.52
CA GLU A 90 0.30 17.97 4.75
C GLU A 90 1.46 18.23 5.70
N THR A 91 2.64 17.68 5.45
CA THR A 91 3.81 17.90 6.29
C THR A 91 5.11 17.94 5.51
N LEU A 92 6.11 18.64 6.01
CA LEU A 92 7.47 18.58 5.46
C LEU A 92 8.08 17.20 5.77
N VAL A 93 8.77 16.60 4.80
CA VAL A 93 9.38 15.28 4.91
C VAL A 93 10.35 15.12 6.10
N ALA A 94 10.99 16.19 6.54
CA ALA A 94 11.93 16.19 7.66
C ALA A 94 11.27 16.21 9.05
N TYR A 95 9.93 16.33 9.13
CA TYR A 95 9.25 16.43 10.41
C TYR A 95 9.02 15.05 11.05
N ASN A 96 9.28 14.98 12.35
CA ASN A 96 9.26 13.76 13.16
C ASN A 96 7.86 13.11 13.14
N HIS A 97 7.75 11.90 12.60
CA HIS A 97 6.50 11.18 12.35
C HIS A 97 5.69 10.83 13.61
N ARG A 98 6.32 10.80 14.80
CA ARG A 98 5.66 10.46 16.06
C ARG A 98 4.65 11.51 16.55
N SER A 99 4.65 12.71 15.99
CA SER A 99 3.67 13.76 16.33
C SER A 99 2.40 13.70 15.46
N ASN A 100 2.34 12.80 14.49
CA ASN A 100 1.24 12.70 13.56
C ASN A 100 -0.03 12.19 14.27
N GLN A 101 -1.11 12.91 14.07
CA GLN A 101 -2.38 12.68 14.77
C GLN A 101 -3.37 11.81 13.96
N ASP A 102 -2.93 11.13 12.91
CA ASP A 102 -3.77 10.27 12.08
C ASP A 102 -3.10 8.94 11.71
N CYS A 103 -3.75 8.13 10.90
CA CYS A 103 -3.33 6.78 10.60
C CYS A 103 -2.55 6.59 9.29
N ASN A 104 -2.05 7.67 8.69
CA ASN A 104 -1.00 7.57 7.70
C ASN A 104 0.36 7.58 8.42
N VAL A 105 0.86 6.41 8.80
CA VAL A 105 2.15 6.27 9.48
C VAL A 105 3.30 5.96 8.53
N ALA A 106 3.09 6.08 7.22
CA ALA A 106 4.12 5.88 6.22
C ALA A 106 5.30 6.82 6.42
N ILE A 107 6.51 6.36 6.10
CA ILE A 107 7.77 7.10 6.29
C ILE A 107 8.50 7.19 4.96
N SER A 108 8.71 8.42 4.44
CA SER A 108 9.49 8.61 3.21
C SER A 108 10.90 8.04 3.35
N GLY A 109 11.32 7.26 2.34
CA GLY A 109 12.60 6.55 2.36
C GLY A 109 12.64 5.27 3.20
N ALA A 110 11.53 4.86 3.82
CA ALA A 110 11.52 3.65 4.64
C ALA A 110 11.81 2.40 3.84
N LEU A 111 12.67 1.56 4.37
CA LEU A 111 12.85 0.16 4.01
C LEU A 111 11.84 -0.72 4.78
N SER A 112 11.74 -1.97 4.40
CA SER A 112 10.84 -2.93 5.05
C SER A 112 11.16 -3.18 6.53
N ASP A 113 12.37 -2.88 7.00
CA ASP A 113 12.78 -2.99 8.41
C ASP A 113 12.00 -2.04 9.35
N ARG A 114 11.38 -0.99 8.80
CA ARG A 114 10.56 -0.03 9.55
C ARG A 114 9.12 -0.48 9.76
N LEU A 115 8.69 -1.60 9.18
CA LEU A 115 7.31 -2.09 9.24
C LEU A 115 6.78 -2.25 10.67
N VAL A 116 7.60 -2.79 11.56
CA VAL A 116 7.22 -3.04 12.97
C VAL A 116 7.07 -1.74 13.76
N ASP A 117 7.94 -0.76 13.52
CA ASP A 117 7.83 0.56 14.15
C ASP A 117 6.56 1.29 13.69
N MET A 118 6.32 1.30 12.37
CA MET A 118 5.10 1.89 11.80
C MET A 118 3.83 1.19 12.31
N TRP A 119 3.87 -0.14 12.49
CA TRP A 119 2.75 -0.86 13.09
C TRP A 119 2.45 -0.38 14.51
N SER A 120 3.47 -0.22 15.33
CA SER A 120 3.32 0.26 16.71
C SER A 120 2.69 1.65 16.74
N ASP A 121 3.11 2.55 15.84
CA ASP A 121 2.56 3.90 15.72
C ASP A 121 1.10 3.85 15.24
N LEU A 122 0.77 3.01 14.26
CA LEU A 122 -0.59 2.85 13.75
C LEU A 122 -1.54 2.29 14.82
N LEU A 123 -1.10 1.28 15.55
CA LEU A 123 -1.89 0.68 16.64
C LEU A 123 -2.21 1.72 17.72
N PHE A 124 -1.23 2.57 18.09
CA PHE A 124 -1.44 3.69 18.99
C PHE A 124 -2.50 4.68 18.47
N GLN A 125 -2.46 5.04 17.18
CA GLN A 125 -3.45 5.93 16.57
C GLN A 125 -4.85 5.30 16.54
N TRP A 126 -4.97 4.02 16.17
CA TRP A 126 -6.25 3.31 16.17
C TRP A 126 -6.88 3.24 17.57
N ASN A 127 -6.06 3.01 18.60
CA ASN A 127 -6.53 3.00 19.99
C ASN A 127 -7.07 4.38 20.42
N ASN A 128 -6.35 5.45 20.08
CA ASN A 128 -6.75 6.82 20.42
C ASN A 128 -7.99 7.31 19.66
N ARG A 129 -8.31 6.69 18.52
CA ARG A 129 -9.45 7.05 17.66
C ARG A 129 -10.65 6.11 17.79
N ASN A 130 -10.66 5.24 18.79
CA ASN A 130 -11.70 4.24 18.99
C ASN A 130 -11.90 3.30 17.78
N CYS A 131 -10.82 2.98 17.07
CA CYS A 131 -10.83 2.06 15.93
C CYS A 131 -10.54 0.60 16.32
N SER A 132 -10.13 0.33 17.56
CA SER A 132 -9.61 -0.97 17.98
C SER A 132 -10.57 -2.13 17.73
N LEU A 133 -11.88 -1.93 17.99
CA LEU A 133 -12.91 -2.97 17.82
C LEU A 133 -13.68 -2.88 16.50
N LYS A 134 -13.45 -1.82 15.72
CA LYS A 134 -14.15 -1.57 14.46
C LYS A 134 -13.50 -2.34 13.32
N TRP A 135 -14.28 -2.62 12.28
CA TRP A 135 -13.70 -3.06 11.01
C TRP A 135 -12.90 -1.93 10.35
N LYS A 136 -11.72 -2.26 9.94
CA LYS A 136 -10.78 -1.30 9.36
C LYS A 136 -10.09 -1.85 8.12
N VAL A 137 -9.72 -0.96 7.22
CA VAL A 137 -8.86 -1.26 6.08
C VAL A 137 -7.44 -0.81 6.40
N LEU A 138 -6.49 -1.73 6.32
CA LEU A 138 -5.07 -1.46 6.36
C LEU A 138 -4.48 -1.62 4.96
N THR A 139 -3.80 -0.59 4.45
CA THR A 139 -3.00 -0.72 3.22
C THR A 139 -1.52 -0.75 3.57
N VAL A 140 -0.83 -1.78 3.11
CA VAL A 140 0.62 -1.95 3.26
C VAL A 140 1.27 -1.85 1.89
N MET A 141 2.09 -0.83 1.69
CA MET A 141 2.85 -0.62 0.46
C MET A 141 4.29 -0.24 0.80
N ILE A 142 5.19 -1.20 0.74
CA ILE A 142 6.60 -1.08 1.13
C ILE A 142 7.46 -1.99 0.26
N GLY A 143 8.73 -1.65 0.10
CA GLY A 143 9.73 -2.48 -0.60
C GLY A 143 10.30 -1.81 -1.84
N ALA A 144 9.75 -0.69 -2.31
CA ALA A 144 10.35 0.08 -3.40
C ALA A 144 11.76 0.57 -3.03
N ASN A 145 11.98 1.03 -1.80
CA ASN A 145 13.30 1.43 -1.32
C ASN A 145 14.24 0.23 -1.11
N ASP A 146 13.71 -0.93 -0.68
CA ASP A 146 14.52 -2.18 -0.63
C ASP A 146 15.06 -2.54 -2.01
N ILE A 147 14.22 -2.41 -3.06
CA ILE A 147 14.64 -2.58 -4.46
C ILE A 147 15.66 -1.50 -4.86
N CYS A 148 15.43 -0.24 -4.49
CA CYS A 148 16.33 0.87 -4.80
C CYS A 148 17.73 0.71 -4.20
N GLU A 149 17.87 -0.04 -3.12
CA GLU A 149 19.13 -0.29 -2.41
C GLU A 149 19.73 -1.68 -2.64
N TYR A 150 19.21 -2.47 -3.58
CA TYR A 150 19.64 -3.85 -3.80
C TYR A 150 21.14 -4.02 -4.01
N CYS A 151 21.81 -3.04 -4.61
CA CYS A 151 23.25 -3.09 -4.88
C CYS A 151 24.09 -2.85 -3.63
N LEU A 152 23.50 -2.29 -2.57
CA LEU A 152 24.15 -2.09 -1.27
C LEU A 152 23.98 -3.31 -0.37
N ASN A 153 22.81 -3.93 -0.44
CA ASN A 153 22.39 -5.02 0.45
C ASN A 153 22.60 -6.42 -0.15
N GLY A 154 22.70 -6.51 -1.48
CA GLY A 154 22.77 -7.75 -2.24
C GLY A 154 21.39 -8.30 -2.63
N TYR A 155 21.27 -8.85 -3.83
CA TYR A 155 20.03 -9.28 -4.46
C TYR A 155 19.19 -10.25 -3.58
N ASN A 156 19.79 -11.38 -3.22
CA ASN A 156 19.11 -12.42 -2.43
C ASN A 156 18.82 -11.96 -0.98
N GLN A 157 19.71 -11.16 -0.42
CA GLN A 157 19.54 -10.58 0.91
C GLN A 157 18.36 -9.61 0.94
N THR A 158 18.17 -8.82 -0.11
CA THR A 158 16.99 -7.91 -0.24
C THR A 158 15.70 -8.71 -0.15
N ILE A 159 15.55 -9.80 -0.91
CA ILE A 159 14.35 -10.66 -0.86
C ILE A 159 14.16 -11.25 0.55
N THR A 160 15.22 -11.78 1.13
CA THR A 160 15.17 -12.43 2.45
C THR A 160 14.79 -11.45 3.55
N HIS A 161 15.41 -10.27 3.57
CA HIS A 161 15.13 -9.21 4.55
C HIS A 161 13.69 -8.71 4.43
N TYR A 162 13.24 -8.39 3.22
CA TYR A 162 11.88 -7.98 2.95
C TYR A 162 10.86 -9.01 3.49
N MET A 163 10.98 -10.27 3.10
CA MET A 163 10.05 -11.32 3.53
C MET A 163 10.07 -11.56 5.03
N ASN A 164 11.24 -11.48 5.68
CA ASN A 164 11.33 -11.61 7.14
C ASN A 164 10.63 -10.46 7.86
N ASN A 165 10.73 -9.24 7.34
CA ASN A 165 10.08 -8.08 7.92
C ASN A 165 8.55 -8.10 7.69
N VAL A 166 8.10 -8.56 6.52
CA VAL A 166 6.66 -8.80 6.25
C VAL A 166 6.08 -9.83 7.22
N ARG A 167 6.79 -10.95 7.47
CA ARG A 167 6.35 -11.96 8.45
C ARG A 167 6.26 -11.40 9.86
N LYS A 168 7.27 -10.65 10.30
CA LYS A 168 7.26 -10.00 11.63
C LYS A 168 6.09 -9.03 11.78
N LEU A 169 5.78 -8.25 10.75
CA LEU A 169 4.61 -7.38 10.76
C LEU A 169 3.33 -8.20 10.95
N HIS A 170 3.17 -9.28 10.20
CA HIS A 170 1.99 -10.15 10.29
C HIS A 170 1.82 -10.76 11.68
N ASP A 171 2.90 -11.30 12.25
CA ASP A 171 2.89 -11.88 13.59
C ASP A 171 2.39 -10.85 14.63
N GLN A 172 2.77 -9.58 14.47
CA GLN A 172 2.31 -8.52 15.37
C GLN A 172 0.86 -8.13 15.10
N ILE A 173 0.45 -7.98 13.84
CA ILE A 173 -0.95 -7.70 13.50
C ILE A 173 -1.86 -8.77 14.10
N TYR A 174 -1.52 -10.04 13.94
CA TYR A 174 -2.31 -11.17 14.45
C TYR A 174 -2.40 -11.21 15.97
N ARG A 175 -1.36 -10.75 16.67
CA ARG A 175 -1.34 -10.67 18.12
C ARG A 175 -2.12 -9.46 18.66
N ASP A 176 -2.01 -8.31 17.99
CA ASP A 176 -2.32 -7.01 18.58
C ASP A 176 -3.67 -6.44 18.13
N THR A 177 -4.30 -6.98 17.06
CA THR A 177 -5.55 -6.43 16.54
C THR A 177 -6.54 -7.49 16.07
N GLN A 178 -7.74 -7.02 15.69
CA GLN A 178 -8.85 -7.79 15.14
C GLN A 178 -9.66 -6.93 14.17
N ASN A 179 -10.57 -7.54 13.40
CA ASN A 179 -11.48 -6.87 12.47
C ASN A 179 -10.72 -5.99 11.47
N VAL A 180 -9.81 -6.59 10.69
CA VAL A 180 -9.01 -5.87 9.73
C VAL A 180 -9.01 -6.54 8.35
N PHE A 181 -9.25 -5.75 7.31
CA PHE A 181 -9.02 -6.13 5.92
C PHE A 181 -7.69 -5.49 5.46
N ILE A 182 -6.74 -6.33 5.09
CA ILE A 182 -5.38 -5.91 4.77
C ILE A 182 -5.16 -5.99 3.25
N ASN A 183 -4.88 -4.84 2.65
CA ASN A 183 -4.40 -4.71 1.28
C ASN A 183 -2.86 -4.73 1.27
N TYR A 184 -2.24 -5.80 0.82
CA TYR A 184 -0.83 -5.79 0.45
C TYR A 184 -0.69 -5.35 -0.99
N VAL A 185 -0.17 -4.15 -1.23
CA VAL A 185 0.16 -3.69 -2.58
C VAL A 185 1.42 -4.40 -3.04
N SER A 186 1.34 -5.09 -4.19
CA SER A 186 2.49 -5.80 -4.77
C SER A 186 3.59 -4.85 -5.20
N LEU A 187 4.81 -5.36 -5.26
CA LEU A 187 5.96 -4.62 -5.77
C LEU A 187 5.88 -4.45 -7.28
N PHE A 188 6.56 -3.45 -7.78
CA PHE A 188 6.55 -3.05 -9.18
C PHE A 188 7.96 -2.71 -9.69
N ASP A 189 8.12 -2.62 -10.98
CA ASP A 189 9.38 -2.24 -11.63
C ASP A 189 9.65 -0.74 -11.46
N VAL A 190 10.40 -0.36 -10.44
CA VAL A 190 10.77 1.04 -10.22
C VAL A 190 11.71 1.58 -11.30
N SER A 191 12.33 0.73 -12.11
CA SER A 191 13.23 1.18 -13.19
C SER A 191 12.52 1.81 -14.38
N VAL A 192 11.20 1.68 -14.49
CA VAL A 192 10.40 2.30 -15.57
C VAL A 192 10.52 3.83 -15.58
N VAL A 193 10.84 4.44 -14.45
CA VAL A 193 11.04 5.89 -14.37
C VAL A 193 12.33 6.37 -15.05
N MET A 194 13.29 5.47 -15.33
CA MET A 194 14.57 5.83 -15.99
C MET A 194 14.38 6.45 -17.37
N ASP A 195 13.28 6.18 -18.05
CA ASP A 195 12.98 6.72 -19.38
C ASP A 195 12.41 8.15 -19.35
N TRP A 196 12.08 8.65 -18.15
CA TRP A 196 11.38 9.92 -17.95
C TRP A 196 12.24 10.98 -17.27
N GLN A 197 13.54 10.74 -17.13
CA GLN A 197 14.47 11.63 -16.47
C GLN A 197 14.82 12.85 -17.32
N ASN A 198 15.15 13.94 -16.63
CA ASN A 198 15.65 15.17 -17.22
C ASN A 198 16.69 15.81 -16.28
N PRO A 199 17.49 16.79 -16.72
CA PRO A 199 18.56 17.36 -15.90
C PRO A 199 18.13 17.92 -14.54
N LYS A 200 16.89 18.43 -14.41
CA LYS A 200 16.35 18.90 -13.12
C LYS A 200 16.15 17.74 -12.15
N CYS A 201 15.52 16.67 -12.62
CA CYS A 201 15.28 15.49 -11.82
C CYS A 201 16.58 14.78 -11.43
N ASP A 202 17.54 14.69 -12.35
CA ASP A 202 18.87 14.11 -12.08
C ASP A 202 19.59 14.84 -10.92
N ILE A 203 19.49 16.18 -10.85
CA ILE A 203 20.06 16.95 -9.74
C ILE A 203 19.39 16.58 -8.42
N VAL A 204 18.06 16.45 -8.39
CA VAL A 204 17.31 16.07 -7.19
C VAL A 204 17.73 14.68 -6.71
N HIS A 205 17.80 13.71 -7.62
CA HIS A 205 18.23 12.34 -7.29
C HIS A 205 19.62 12.27 -6.66
N LEU A 206 20.56 13.10 -7.17
CA LEU A 206 21.91 13.17 -6.61
C LEU A 206 21.94 13.85 -5.24
N LEU A 207 21.11 14.88 -5.02
CA LEU A 207 21.06 15.61 -3.76
C LEU A 207 20.52 14.77 -2.61
N ILE A 208 19.38 14.12 -2.82
CA ILE A 208 18.72 13.31 -1.79
C ILE A 208 19.12 11.83 -1.84
N ASN A 209 19.98 11.44 -2.79
CA ASN A 209 20.40 10.06 -3.07
C ASN A 209 19.19 9.12 -3.29
N GLU A 210 18.21 9.61 -4.07
CA GLU A 210 17.00 8.87 -4.36
C GLU A 210 17.30 7.62 -5.19
N CYS A 211 16.74 6.50 -4.79
CA CYS A 211 16.89 5.22 -5.45
C CYS A 211 18.37 4.93 -5.85
N PRO A 212 19.30 4.76 -4.89
CA PRO A 212 20.75 4.85 -5.08
C PRO A 212 21.28 3.98 -6.21
N CYS A 213 20.76 2.75 -6.36
CA CYS A 213 21.27 1.78 -7.34
C CYS A 213 20.75 2.02 -8.77
N ILE A 214 19.72 2.84 -8.93
CA ILE A 214 19.02 3.09 -10.21
C ILE A 214 19.27 4.51 -10.72
N LEU A 215 19.03 5.50 -9.89
CA LEU A 215 19.10 6.94 -10.25
C LEU A 215 20.17 7.69 -9.48
N GLY A 216 20.45 7.28 -8.24
CA GLY A 216 21.34 7.97 -7.32
C GLY A 216 22.83 7.69 -7.53
N ARG A 217 23.62 7.88 -6.46
CA ARG A 217 25.09 7.84 -6.48
C ARG A 217 25.71 6.49 -6.77
N ASN A 218 24.98 5.40 -6.52
CA ASN A 218 25.46 4.02 -6.72
C ASN A 218 24.84 3.35 -7.96
N ARG A 219 24.41 4.15 -8.94
CA ARG A 219 23.75 3.69 -10.16
C ARG A 219 24.52 2.56 -10.84
N GLN A 220 23.85 1.43 -11.05
CA GLN A 220 24.40 0.25 -11.71
C GLN A 220 24.09 0.26 -13.21
N LYS A 221 25.02 -0.26 -14.03
CA LYS A 221 24.83 -0.34 -15.49
C LYS A 221 23.71 -1.30 -15.89
N ASP A 222 23.50 -2.34 -15.12
CA ASP A 222 22.50 -3.40 -15.32
C ASP A 222 21.26 -3.24 -14.43
N ALA A 223 21.05 -2.02 -13.86
CA ALA A 223 19.98 -1.75 -12.91
C ALA A 223 18.61 -2.14 -13.44
N ARG A 224 18.29 -1.82 -14.70
CA ARG A 224 16.99 -2.13 -15.30
C ARG A 224 16.70 -3.63 -15.31
N GLU A 225 17.66 -4.42 -15.75
CA GLU A 225 17.53 -5.88 -15.82
C GLU A 225 17.38 -6.48 -14.40
N LYS A 226 18.26 -6.08 -13.49
CA LYS A 226 18.24 -6.60 -12.12
C LYS A 226 17.00 -6.20 -11.34
N VAL A 227 16.55 -4.97 -11.46
CA VAL A 227 15.33 -4.48 -10.79
C VAL A 227 14.11 -5.15 -11.38
N GLY A 228 14.05 -5.29 -12.73
CA GLY A 228 12.96 -5.98 -13.40
C GLY A 228 12.85 -7.46 -13.04
N ALA A 229 13.95 -8.11 -12.65
CA ALA A 229 13.94 -9.46 -12.08
C ALA A 229 13.59 -9.45 -10.58
N LEU A 230 14.22 -8.56 -9.80
CA LEU A 230 14.11 -8.52 -8.34
C LEU A 230 12.67 -8.32 -7.85
N TYR A 231 11.92 -7.35 -8.42
CA TYR A 231 10.54 -7.14 -7.96
C TYR A 231 9.65 -8.36 -8.25
N LYS A 232 9.91 -9.09 -9.35
CA LYS A 232 9.20 -10.33 -9.68
C LYS A 232 9.51 -11.44 -8.68
N ASP A 233 10.79 -11.61 -8.32
CA ASP A 233 11.21 -12.61 -7.35
C ASP A 233 10.68 -12.28 -5.96
N MET A 234 10.65 -11.01 -5.58
CA MET A 234 10.03 -10.56 -4.32
C MET A 234 8.52 -10.83 -4.31
N ASN A 235 7.80 -10.55 -5.41
CA ASN A 235 6.39 -10.87 -5.53
C ASN A 235 6.14 -12.39 -5.53
N ALA A 236 7.01 -13.17 -6.20
CA ALA A 236 6.92 -14.64 -6.20
C ALA A 236 7.10 -15.23 -4.80
N ALA A 237 7.81 -14.55 -3.91
CA ALA A 237 7.91 -14.93 -2.49
C ALA A 237 6.72 -14.42 -1.67
N LEU A 238 6.21 -13.20 -1.96
CA LEU A 238 5.13 -12.56 -1.22
C LEU A 238 3.77 -13.24 -1.43
N TYR A 239 3.39 -13.51 -2.69
CA TYR A 239 2.05 -14.02 -3.02
C TYR A 239 1.70 -15.34 -2.33
N PRO A 240 2.54 -16.40 -2.39
CA PRO A 240 2.26 -17.65 -1.70
C PRO A 240 2.16 -17.48 -0.18
N TYR A 241 2.98 -16.58 0.39
CA TYR A 241 2.93 -16.28 1.81
C TYR A 241 1.60 -15.63 2.19
N ILE A 242 1.18 -14.56 1.50
CA ILE A 242 -0.10 -13.92 1.78
C ILE A 242 -1.27 -14.89 1.60
N LYS A 243 -1.23 -15.71 0.56
CA LYS A 243 -2.25 -16.75 0.33
C LYS A 243 -2.30 -17.78 1.45
N SER A 244 -1.17 -18.12 2.08
CA SER A 244 -1.14 -19.08 3.19
C SER A 244 -1.82 -18.55 4.46
N LEU A 245 -2.02 -17.24 4.58
CA LEU A 245 -2.69 -16.60 5.70
C LEU A 245 -4.23 -16.59 5.56
N ASP A 246 -4.74 -16.93 4.39
CA ASP A 246 -6.18 -16.92 4.12
C ASP A 246 -6.89 -17.99 4.96
N GLY A 247 -7.87 -17.56 5.76
CA GLY A 247 -8.63 -18.43 6.64
C GLY A 247 -7.93 -18.82 7.95
N GLU A 248 -6.75 -18.30 8.27
CA GLU A 248 -6.13 -18.52 9.59
C GLU A 248 -6.91 -17.83 10.72
N ARG A 249 -7.54 -16.69 10.43
CA ARG A 249 -8.42 -15.94 11.34
C ARG A 249 -9.63 -15.40 10.58
N ASP A 250 -10.82 -15.51 11.17
CA ASP A 250 -12.07 -15.03 10.57
C ASP A 250 -12.22 -13.51 10.60
N ASP A 251 -11.49 -12.84 11.48
CA ASP A 251 -11.53 -11.40 11.71
C ASP A 251 -10.32 -10.65 11.10
N ILE A 252 -9.42 -11.36 10.42
CA ILE A 252 -8.31 -10.78 9.66
C ILE A 252 -8.31 -11.35 8.25
N ILE A 253 -8.59 -10.51 7.28
CA ILE A 253 -8.64 -10.86 5.86
C ILE A 253 -7.46 -10.20 5.18
N VAL A 254 -6.64 -10.99 4.49
CA VAL A 254 -5.42 -10.49 3.82
C VAL A 254 -5.51 -10.74 2.35
N ARG A 255 -5.27 -9.70 1.54
CA ARG A 255 -5.33 -9.79 0.07
C ARG A 255 -4.16 -9.07 -0.57
N VAL A 256 -3.61 -9.65 -1.63
CA VAL A 256 -2.67 -8.93 -2.51
C VAL A 256 -3.46 -8.03 -3.45
N GLN A 257 -3.00 -6.81 -3.59
CA GLN A 257 -3.54 -5.82 -4.53
C GLN A 257 -2.46 -5.47 -5.57
N PRO A 258 -2.52 -6.05 -6.78
CA PRO A 258 -1.46 -5.94 -7.77
C PRO A 258 -1.51 -4.64 -8.59
N ILE A 259 -1.99 -3.54 -8.01
CA ILE A 259 -2.34 -2.30 -8.72
C ILE A 259 -1.21 -1.69 -9.56
N LEU A 260 0.05 -1.99 -9.23
CA LEU A 260 1.24 -1.48 -9.91
C LEU A 260 2.10 -2.58 -10.54
N GLU A 261 1.71 -3.85 -10.48
CA GLU A 261 2.56 -4.97 -10.88
C GLU A 261 3.07 -4.87 -12.33
N ASN A 262 2.22 -4.38 -13.24
CA ASN A 262 2.56 -4.14 -14.64
C ASN A 262 2.65 -2.63 -14.95
N PHE A 263 3.00 -1.81 -13.94
CA PHE A 263 3.07 -0.37 -14.11
C PHE A 263 4.08 0.02 -15.18
N GLN A 264 3.65 0.96 -16.02
CA GLN A 264 4.48 1.69 -16.97
C GLN A 264 4.15 3.18 -16.83
N VAL A 265 5.11 4.03 -17.10
CA VAL A 265 4.87 5.47 -17.18
C VAL A 265 4.38 5.81 -18.58
N TYR A 266 3.09 6.01 -18.74
CA TYR A 266 2.45 6.26 -20.05
C TYR A 266 2.69 7.69 -20.56
N ASN A 267 2.86 8.64 -19.64
CA ASN A 267 3.22 10.02 -19.96
C ASN A 267 3.68 10.74 -18.67
N GLN A 268 4.25 11.94 -18.82
CA GLN A 268 4.81 12.72 -17.72
C GLN A 268 3.80 13.06 -16.61
N SER A 269 2.49 13.08 -16.89
CA SER A 269 1.49 13.42 -15.87
C SER A 269 1.36 12.38 -14.75
N TYR A 270 1.94 11.18 -14.92
CA TYR A 270 1.98 10.16 -13.88
C TYR A 270 3.04 10.43 -12.81
N LEU A 271 4.04 11.24 -13.12
CA LEU A 271 5.18 11.48 -12.24
C LEU A 271 5.17 12.90 -11.66
N SER A 272 5.72 13.02 -10.48
CA SER A 272 6.05 14.30 -9.88
C SER A 272 6.99 15.10 -10.79
N THR A 273 6.77 16.41 -10.88
CA THR A 273 7.65 17.31 -11.64
C THR A 273 8.91 17.71 -10.87
N LEU A 274 9.00 17.37 -9.58
CA LEU A 274 10.22 17.58 -8.79
C LEU A 274 11.29 16.57 -9.18
N ASP A 275 10.95 15.30 -9.09
CA ASP A 275 11.92 14.20 -9.11
C ASP A 275 11.70 13.18 -10.24
N CYS A 276 10.64 13.32 -11.04
CA CYS A 276 10.34 12.35 -12.10
C CYS A 276 10.34 10.89 -11.62
N PHE A 277 10.01 10.68 -10.35
CA PHE A 277 10.04 9.38 -9.69
C PHE A 277 8.74 9.08 -8.95
N HIS A 278 8.35 9.95 -8.02
CA HIS A 278 7.14 9.73 -7.23
C HIS A 278 5.85 9.90 -8.04
N PRO A 279 4.79 9.16 -7.70
CA PRO A 279 3.49 9.32 -8.35
C PRO A 279 2.90 10.71 -8.13
N SER A 280 2.44 11.35 -9.20
CA SER A 280 1.73 12.63 -9.14
C SER A 280 0.36 12.50 -8.50
N THR A 281 -0.33 13.63 -8.30
CA THR A 281 -1.75 13.68 -7.90
C THR A 281 -2.65 12.87 -8.85
N PHE A 282 -2.39 12.94 -10.17
CA PHE A 282 -3.13 12.15 -11.15
C PHE A 282 -2.90 10.65 -10.95
N ALA A 283 -1.65 10.22 -10.81
CA ALA A 283 -1.33 8.81 -10.55
C ALA A 283 -1.96 8.31 -9.24
N ASN A 284 -1.93 9.11 -8.17
CA ASN A 284 -2.61 8.78 -6.91
C ASN A 284 -4.13 8.60 -7.10
N THR A 285 -4.78 9.43 -7.91
CA THR A 285 -6.20 9.28 -8.27
C THR A 285 -6.47 7.93 -8.96
N VAL A 286 -5.60 7.55 -9.91
CA VAL A 286 -5.70 6.26 -10.62
C VAL A 286 -5.44 5.11 -9.65
N MET A 287 -4.43 5.20 -8.80
CA MET A 287 -4.13 4.18 -7.77
C MET A 287 -5.30 3.96 -6.82
N GLY A 288 -5.91 5.03 -6.30
CA GLY A 288 -7.08 4.95 -5.42
C GLY A 288 -8.29 4.29 -6.10
N THR A 289 -8.53 4.62 -7.37
CA THR A 289 -9.60 4.01 -8.18
C THR A 289 -9.38 2.52 -8.41
N ILE A 290 -8.15 2.12 -8.78
CA ILE A 290 -7.83 0.70 -9.03
C ILE A 290 -7.84 -0.10 -7.73
N LEU A 291 -7.31 0.47 -6.63
CA LEU A 291 -7.35 -0.19 -5.33
C LEU A 291 -8.79 -0.47 -4.89
N TRP A 292 -9.68 0.53 -5.01
CA TRP A 292 -11.11 0.35 -4.76
C TRP A 292 -11.71 -0.77 -5.61
N ASN A 293 -11.52 -0.70 -6.93
CA ASN A 293 -12.09 -1.69 -7.85
C ASN A 293 -11.59 -3.11 -7.54
N ASN A 294 -10.29 -3.25 -7.28
CA ASN A 294 -9.67 -4.54 -6.96
C ASN A 294 -10.19 -5.18 -5.67
N MET A 295 -10.66 -4.37 -4.71
CA MET A 295 -11.24 -4.89 -3.48
C MET A 295 -12.58 -5.64 -3.70
N PHE A 296 -13.16 -5.59 -4.90
CA PHE A 296 -14.38 -6.32 -5.28
C PHE A 296 -14.12 -7.42 -6.32
N LEU A 297 -12.91 -7.52 -6.84
CA LEU A 297 -12.58 -8.46 -7.91
C LEU A 297 -11.90 -9.72 -7.35
N PRO A 298 -12.27 -10.90 -7.85
CA PRO A 298 -11.50 -12.13 -7.60
C PRO A 298 -10.04 -11.95 -8.01
N GLU A 299 -9.12 -12.62 -7.31
CA GLU A 299 -7.66 -12.49 -7.52
C GLU A 299 -7.24 -12.54 -9.00
N ALA A 300 -7.81 -13.47 -9.77
CA ALA A 300 -7.48 -13.64 -11.19
C ALA A 300 -7.95 -12.49 -12.10
N GLN A 301 -8.86 -11.62 -11.62
CA GLN A 301 -9.44 -10.51 -12.39
C GLN A 301 -8.93 -9.14 -11.91
N LYS A 302 -8.10 -9.10 -10.88
CA LYS A 302 -7.56 -7.85 -10.35
C LYS A 302 -6.74 -7.11 -11.39
N LEU A 303 -6.93 -5.79 -11.41
CA LEU A 303 -6.23 -4.87 -12.30
C LEU A 303 -4.78 -4.73 -11.86
N LYS A 304 -3.84 -4.77 -12.82
CA LYS A 304 -2.40 -4.80 -12.58
C LYS A 304 -1.64 -3.60 -13.15
N ASN A 305 -2.34 -2.69 -13.81
CA ASN A 305 -1.73 -1.52 -14.44
C ASN A 305 -2.58 -0.27 -14.23
N MET A 306 -1.95 0.89 -14.45
CA MET A 306 -2.56 2.21 -14.27
C MET A 306 -2.73 2.95 -15.60
N GLU A 307 -3.01 2.26 -16.71
CA GLU A 307 -3.05 2.86 -18.05
C GLU A 307 -4.07 4.00 -18.16
N ASN A 308 -5.24 3.82 -17.57
CA ASN A 308 -6.33 4.79 -17.66
C ASN A 308 -7.08 4.96 -16.33
N LEU A 309 -7.69 6.13 -16.15
CA LEU A 309 -8.64 6.33 -15.07
C LEU A 309 -9.95 5.61 -15.40
N LEU A 310 -10.20 4.52 -14.71
CA LEU A 310 -11.38 3.69 -14.86
C LEU A 310 -12.60 4.27 -14.11
N PRO A 311 -13.84 3.89 -14.48
CA PRO A 311 -14.99 4.12 -13.63
C PRO A 311 -14.83 3.36 -12.30
N LEU A 312 -15.40 3.92 -11.24
CA LEU A 312 -15.48 3.24 -9.96
C LEU A 312 -16.45 2.06 -10.05
N TYR A 313 -16.07 0.93 -9.47
CA TYR A 313 -17.00 -0.16 -9.20
C TYR A 313 -18.13 0.34 -8.29
N VAL A 314 -19.36 0.07 -8.67
CA VAL A 314 -20.56 0.43 -7.88
C VAL A 314 -20.98 -0.79 -7.06
N PRO A 315 -20.77 -0.78 -5.73
CA PRO A 315 -21.04 -1.95 -4.92
C PRO A 315 -22.56 -2.18 -4.74
N THR A 316 -22.93 -3.45 -4.65
CA THR A 316 -24.27 -3.92 -4.32
C THR A 316 -24.39 -4.26 -2.83
N ALA A 317 -25.60 -4.49 -2.35
CA ALA A 317 -25.85 -4.88 -0.94
C ALA A 317 -25.26 -6.24 -0.55
N THR A 318 -24.92 -7.08 -1.53
CA THR A 318 -24.39 -8.44 -1.31
C THR A 318 -22.89 -8.55 -1.52
N ASP A 319 -22.22 -7.48 -1.94
CA ASP A 319 -20.79 -7.51 -2.18
C ASP A 319 -20.00 -7.61 -0.88
N ILE A 320 -18.93 -8.39 -0.96
CA ILE A 320 -17.92 -8.53 0.08
C ILE A 320 -16.56 -8.12 -0.48
N LEU A 321 -15.67 -7.68 0.38
CA LEU A 321 -14.29 -7.36 0.00
C LEU A 321 -13.50 -8.64 -0.31
N GLN A 322 -12.71 -8.59 -1.43
CA GLN A 322 -11.98 -9.71 -2.03
C GLN A 322 -10.46 -9.53 -1.94
#